data_442893e01a42c285e9e64b396bac9c1e
#
_entry.id   442893e01a42c285e9e64b396bac9c1e
#
_cell.length_a   1.000
_cell.length_b   1.000
_cell.length_c   1.000
_cell.angle_alpha   90.00
_cell.angle_beta   90.00
_cell.angle_gamma   90.00
#
_symmetry.space_group_name_H-M   'P 1'
#
loop_
_entity.id
_entity.type
_entity.pdbx_description
1 polymer ?
#
loop_
_entity_poly.entity_id
_entity_poly.type
_entity_poly.pdbx_seq_one_letter_code
_entity_poly.pdbx_strand_id
1 'polypeptide(L)'
;MAHPSGSATPMKRLSLTLLLLVALYLLGCGSSTDSSSTTSAAASECKPGKLPTEKQGVLTVATDKPAYPPYFEDDDPTNGEGFESAVAYAVAKQLGYPPAKVEWTVEPFNSSYAPGPKSFDFDVNQISITPVREKAVDFSAPYYTANQAVVALKDSDAAKAKSLAELQDAKLGVQIGTTSLEAAEEEIEPSSKPEVFNSSNDVVTALKNEQIDAVVVDLPTALYLTAVQVPDATVVGQFSAPGGDQWGALLERDSELTGCVSEAVEELESSGELEAITQRWMSKAAGAPELH
;
A
#
# COMPACT_ATOMS: atom_id res chain seq x y z
N MET A 1 -41.46 -18.54 48.66
CA MET A 1 -42.86 -18.86 48.46
C MET A 1 -43.12 -19.01 46.97
N ALA A 2 -43.28 -20.21 46.60
CA ALA A 2 -44.30 -20.86 45.82
C ALA A 2 -44.16 -20.73 44.28
N HIS A 3 -43.64 -21.81 43.68
CA HIS A 3 -44.13 -22.39 42.39
C HIS A 3 -45.61 -22.75 42.49
N PRO A 4 -46.36 -23.04 41.41
CA PRO A 4 -46.08 -24.14 40.51
C PRO A 4 -46.55 -23.97 39.04
N SER A 5 -45.96 -24.80 38.15
CA SER A 5 -46.49 -25.90 37.35
C SER A 5 -47.53 -25.50 36.25
N GLY A 6 -47.48 -25.91 35.07
CA GLY A 6 -47.18 -27.15 34.37
C GLY A 6 -48.29 -27.38 33.34
N SER A 7 -48.03 -27.87 32.20
CA SER A 7 -48.66 -29.06 31.63
C SER A 7 -48.43 -29.21 30.12
N ALA A 8 -48.13 -30.43 29.82
CA ALA A 8 -47.80 -30.95 28.50
C ALA A 8 -49.01 -31.56 27.75
N THR A 9 -48.83 -31.73 26.42
CA THR A 9 -49.31 -32.75 25.51
C THR A 9 -50.79 -32.75 25.08
N PRO A 10 -51.21 -33.38 23.94
CA PRO A 10 -50.50 -34.39 23.12
C PRO A 10 -50.67 -34.30 21.59
N MET A 11 -49.86 -35.16 20.94
CA MET A 11 -49.91 -35.65 19.55
C MET A 11 -51.29 -36.13 19.07
N LYS A 12 -51.57 -35.97 17.80
CA LYS A 12 -52.39 -36.94 17.01
C LYS A 12 -51.78 -37.16 15.63
N ARG A 13 -51.44 -38.43 15.40
CA ARG A 13 -51.13 -39.08 14.12
C ARG A 13 -52.46 -39.37 13.36
N LEU A 14 -52.41 -39.39 12.04
CA LEU A 14 -53.08 -40.37 11.16
C LEU A 14 -52.81 -39.99 9.70
N SER A 15 -52.07 -40.75 8.99
CA SER A 15 -52.31 -41.91 8.11
C SER A 15 -52.77 -41.52 6.71
N LEU A 16 -51.89 -41.76 5.77
CA LEU A 16 -51.91 -42.73 4.67
C LEU A 16 -53.11 -42.68 3.67
N THR A 17 -52.85 -42.33 2.44
CA THR A 17 -53.30 -43.13 1.29
C THR A 17 -52.52 -42.83 0.01
N LEU A 18 -52.06 -43.87 -0.56
CA LEU A 18 -51.45 -44.23 -1.81
C LEU A 18 -52.40 -44.03 -2.99
N LEU A 19 -51.97 -43.48 -4.12
CA LEU A 19 -52.39 -43.89 -5.45
C LEU A 19 -51.36 -43.55 -6.53
N LEU A 20 -50.83 -44.60 -7.12
CA LEU A 20 -50.07 -44.66 -8.37
C LEU A 20 -50.86 -44.14 -9.54
N LEU A 21 -50.28 -43.39 -10.45
CA LEU A 21 -50.53 -43.51 -11.88
C LEU A 21 -49.33 -43.12 -12.70
N VAL A 22 -48.80 -44.07 -13.44
CA VAL A 22 -47.73 -44.05 -14.41
C VAL A 22 -48.22 -43.38 -15.69
N ALA A 23 -47.46 -42.46 -16.24
CA ALA A 23 -47.44 -42.26 -17.69
C ALA A 23 -46.08 -41.70 -18.11
N LEU A 24 -45.38 -42.53 -18.84
CA LEU A 24 -44.18 -42.26 -19.62
C LEU A 24 -44.46 -41.23 -20.71
N TYR A 25 -43.59 -40.21 -20.89
CA TYR A 25 -43.21 -39.79 -22.24
C TYR A 25 -41.78 -39.20 -22.21
N LEU A 26 -41.01 -39.71 -23.12
CA LEU A 26 -39.62 -39.46 -23.42
C LEU A 26 -39.41 -38.13 -24.16
N LEU A 27 -38.17 -37.70 -24.16
CA LEU A 27 -37.43 -36.78 -25.05
C LEU A 27 -37.41 -35.30 -24.67
N GLY A 28 -36.20 -34.87 -24.44
CA GLY A 28 -35.75 -33.55 -24.87
C GLY A 28 -34.67 -32.90 -24.04
N CYS A 29 -33.42 -33.20 -24.36
CA CYS A 29 -32.26 -32.31 -24.43
C CYS A 29 -32.00 -31.25 -23.34
N GLY A 30 -30.84 -31.38 -22.72
CA GLY A 30 -29.93 -30.27 -22.62
C GLY A 30 -30.12 -29.30 -21.46
N SER A 31 -29.84 -29.73 -20.24
CA SER A 31 -29.45 -28.74 -19.21
C SER A 31 -27.97 -28.47 -19.37
N SER A 32 -27.66 -27.45 -20.15
CA SER A 32 -26.39 -26.74 -20.05
C SER A 32 -26.35 -26.08 -18.67
N THR A 33 -25.53 -26.60 -17.80
CA THR A 33 -25.12 -25.93 -16.61
C THR A 33 -24.25 -24.73 -17.06
N ASP A 34 -24.87 -23.56 -17.20
CA ASP A 34 -24.16 -22.31 -17.29
C ASP A 34 -23.42 -22.10 -15.97
N SER A 35 -22.18 -22.55 -15.94
CA SER A 35 -21.20 -22.03 -15.05
C SER A 35 -20.95 -20.59 -15.49
N SER A 36 -21.68 -19.66 -14.92
CA SER A 36 -21.44 -18.25 -15.06
C SER A 36 -20.04 -17.97 -14.49
N SER A 37 -19.06 -17.95 -15.39
CA SER A 37 -17.75 -17.38 -15.10
C SER A 37 -17.94 -15.87 -14.91
N THR A 38 -17.93 -15.43 -13.69
CA THR A 38 -17.95 -14.02 -13.24
C THR A 38 -16.66 -13.27 -13.62
N THR A 39 -15.81 -13.83 -14.46
CA THR A 39 -14.50 -13.26 -14.85
C THR A 39 -14.54 -12.40 -16.11
N SER A 40 -15.70 -12.22 -16.75
CA SER A 40 -15.80 -11.53 -18.05
C SER A 40 -16.39 -10.11 -17.99
N ALA A 41 -16.86 -9.64 -16.84
CA ALA A 41 -17.47 -8.30 -16.75
C ALA A 41 -16.42 -7.20 -16.50
N ALA A 42 -15.39 -7.47 -15.70
CA ALA A 42 -14.35 -6.47 -15.34
C ALA A 42 -13.52 -6.03 -16.56
N ALA A 43 -13.08 -6.95 -17.42
CA ALA A 43 -12.24 -6.63 -18.59
C ALA A 43 -12.93 -5.73 -19.64
N SER A 44 -14.24 -5.48 -19.55
CA SER A 44 -14.98 -4.59 -20.46
C SER A 44 -15.08 -3.16 -19.94
N GLU A 45 -14.81 -2.92 -18.66
CA GLU A 45 -15.01 -1.63 -17.98
C GLU A 45 -13.74 -0.76 -17.97
N CYS A 46 -12.54 -1.36 -17.98
CA CYS A 46 -11.26 -0.66 -17.97
C CYS A 46 -10.83 -0.14 -19.35
N LYS A 47 -11.78 0.34 -20.16
CA LYS A 47 -11.47 0.83 -21.51
C LYS A 47 -11.06 2.29 -21.51
N PRO A 48 -9.98 2.65 -22.27
CA PRO A 48 -9.57 4.03 -22.43
C PRO A 48 -10.74 4.97 -22.82
N GLY A 49 -10.81 6.13 -22.16
CA GLY A 49 -11.86 7.14 -22.41
C GLY A 49 -13.25 6.83 -21.84
N LYS A 50 -13.40 5.72 -21.09
CA LYS A 50 -14.63 5.36 -20.37
C LYS A 50 -14.45 5.31 -18.87
N LEU A 51 -13.22 5.45 -18.38
CA LEU A 51 -12.91 5.44 -16.96
C LEU A 51 -13.51 6.67 -16.27
N PRO A 52 -14.13 6.49 -15.10
CA PRO A 52 -14.74 7.57 -14.32
C PRO A 52 -13.67 8.37 -13.57
N THR A 53 -12.83 9.11 -14.32
CA THR A 53 -11.79 9.95 -13.75
C THR A 53 -12.36 11.26 -13.21
N GLU A 54 -11.70 11.85 -12.20
CA GLU A 54 -12.05 13.15 -11.59
C GLU A 54 -12.21 14.26 -12.65
N LYS A 55 -11.35 14.24 -13.66
CA LYS A 55 -11.45 15.12 -14.82
C LYS A 55 -11.64 14.28 -16.08
N GLN A 56 -12.78 14.42 -16.73
CA GLN A 56 -13.09 13.62 -17.90
C GLN A 56 -11.97 13.62 -18.95
N GLY A 57 -11.43 12.44 -19.24
CA GLY A 57 -10.38 12.23 -20.25
C GLY A 57 -8.99 12.67 -19.83
N VAL A 58 -8.78 12.91 -18.55
CA VAL A 58 -7.50 13.19 -17.91
C VAL A 58 -7.36 12.26 -16.71
N LEU A 59 -6.17 11.73 -16.48
CA LEU A 59 -5.82 10.97 -15.30
C LEU A 59 -5.06 11.89 -14.33
N THR A 60 -5.64 12.15 -13.18
CA THR A 60 -5.04 13.00 -12.15
C THR A 60 -4.31 12.12 -11.12
N VAL A 61 -2.99 12.22 -11.08
CA VAL A 61 -2.15 11.49 -10.13
C VAL A 61 -1.68 12.43 -9.02
N ALA A 62 -1.70 11.95 -7.79
CA ALA A 62 -1.21 12.70 -6.64
C ALA A 62 0.15 12.18 -6.14
N THR A 63 0.90 13.06 -5.50
CA THR A 63 2.05 12.76 -4.64
C THR A 63 2.30 13.91 -3.68
N ASP A 64 3.10 13.70 -2.63
CA ASP A 64 3.50 14.76 -1.71
C ASP A 64 4.60 15.66 -2.31
N LYS A 65 4.90 16.77 -1.62
CA LYS A 65 5.98 17.68 -1.96
C LYS A 65 6.77 18.10 -0.70
N PRO A 66 8.11 18.08 -0.77
CA PRO A 66 8.94 17.77 -1.95
C PRO A 66 8.95 16.29 -2.33
N ALA A 67 8.94 16.04 -3.64
CA ALA A 67 9.01 14.70 -4.22
C ALA A 67 10.48 14.27 -4.35
N TYR A 68 10.90 13.30 -3.55
CA TYR A 68 12.30 12.93 -3.39
C TYR A 68 12.76 11.76 -4.27
N PRO A 69 14.06 11.75 -4.69
CA PRO A 69 14.69 10.53 -5.17
C PRO A 69 14.74 9.42 -4.08
N PRO A 70 14.70 8.15 -4.47
CA PRO A 70 14.67 7.63 -5.85
C PRO A 70 13.27 7.56 -6.45
N TYR A 71 12.26 8.05 -5.77
CA TYR A 71 10.86 7.97 -6.17
C TYR A 71 10.51 8.93 -7.29
N PHE A 72 11.04 10.13 -7.20
CA PHE A 72 10.92 11.22 -8.17
C PHE A 72 12.27 11.91 -8.31
N GLU A 73 12.64 12.32 -9.53
CA GLU A 73 13.84 13.08 -9.78
C GLU A 73 13.52 14.57 -9.90
N ASP A 74 14.44 15.43 -9.49
CA ASP A 74 14.39 16.90 -9.60
C ASP A 74 13.16 17.57 -8.91
N ASP A 75 12.54 16.93 -7.92
CA ASP A 75 11.28 17.39 -7.30
C ASP A 75 10.16 17.63 -8.33
N ASP A 76 10.19 16.86 -9.44
CA ASP A 76 9.26 16.97 -10.55
C ASP A 76 8.63 15.62 -10.91
N PRO A 77 7.41 15.33 -10.44
CA PRO A 77 6.74 14.07 -10.76
C PRO A 77 6.30 13.97 -12.23
N THR A 78 6.34 15.09 -12.99
CA THR A 78 5.83 15.13 -14.37
C THR A 78 6.86 14.65 -15.39
N ASN A 79 8.13 14.51 -15.01
CA ASN A 79 9.22 14.19 -15.93
C ASN A 79 9.32 12.70 -16.32
N GLY A 80 8.59 11.81 -15.62
CA GLY A 80 8.65 10.36 -15.84
C GLY A 80 9.90 9.70 -15.26
N GLU A 81 10.70 10.44 -14.48
CA GLU A 81 11.95 9.98 -13.88
C GLU A 81 11.77 9.76 -12.36
N GLY A 82 12.40 8.69 -11.85
CA GLY A 82 12.18 8.17 -10.52
C GLY A 82 11.19 7.01 -10.52
N PHE A 83 11.21 6.22 -9.44
CA PHE A 83 10.48 4.97 -9.34
C PHE A 83 8.97 5.17 -9.49
N GLU A 84 8.37 6.01 -8.65
CA GLU A 84 6.91 6.18 -8.62
C GLU A 84 6.40 7.05 -9.78
N SER A 85 7.19 8.01 -10.26
CA SER A 85 6.85 8.70 -11.50
C SER A 85 6.77 7.71 -12.67
N ALA A 86 7.77 6.80 -12.81
CA ALA A 86 7.77 5.78 -13.85
C ALA A 86 6.60 4.78 -13.70
N VAL A 87 6.31 4.33 -12.47
CA VAL A 87 5.16 3.45 -12.19
C VAL A 87 3.85 4.13 -12.57
N ALA A 88 3.64 5.39 -12.15
CA ALA A 88 2.41 6.12 -12.45
C ALA A 88 2.18 6.29 -13.96
N TYR A 89 3.22 6.63 -14.72
CA TYR A 89 3.11 6.71 -16.17
C TYR A 89 2.93 5.35 -16.85
N ALA A 90 3.51 4.29 -16.31
CA ALA A 90 3.28 2.93 -16.80
C ALA A 90 1.83 2.48 -16.56
N VAL A 91 1.28 2.73 -15.36
CA VAL A 91 -0.14 2.51 -15.06
C VAL A 91 -1.03 3.34 -15.99
N ALA A 92 -0.75 4.64 -16.14
CA ALA A 92 -1.49 5.53 -17.05
C ALA A 92 -1.53 4.97 -18.48
N LYS A 93 -0.39 4.48 -18.98
CA LYS A 93 -0.29 3.86 -20.32
C LYS A 93 -1.16 2.61 -20.44
N GLN A 94 -1.18 1.72 -19.42
CA GLN A 94 -2.05 0.54 -19.39
C GLN A 94 -3.53 0.95 -19.40
N LEU A 95 -3.90 2.00 -18.67
CA LEU A 95 -5.24 2.59 -18.66
C LEU A 95 -5.58 3.37 -19.93
N GLY A 96 -4.61 3.53 -20.88
CA GLY A 96 -4.80 4.19 -22.16
C GLY A 96 -4.69 5.71 -22.13
N TYR A 97 -4.06 6.27 -21.10
CA TYR A 97 -3.77 7.70 -21.02
C TYR A 97 -2.33 7.98 -21.47
N PRO A 98 -2.14 8.73 -22.58
CA PRO A 98 -0.80 9.17 -22.96
C PRO A 98 -0.27 10.21 -21.95
N PRO A 99 1.05 10.42 -21.85
CA PRO A 99 1.64 11.36 -20.89
C PRO A 99 1.02 12.75 -20.89
N ALA A 100 0.61 13.26 -22.05
CA ALA A 100 -0.07 14.56 -22.17
C ALA A 100 -1.49 14.60 -21.57
N LYS A 101 -2.01 13.48 -21.11
CA LYS A 101 -3.30 13.32 -20.43
C LYS A 101 -3.16 12.90 -18.98
N VAL A 102 -1.96 12.93 -18.43
CA VAL A 102 -1.66 12.75 -17.01
C VAL A 102 -1.40 14.12 -16.41
N GLU A 103 -2.19 14.49 -15.42
CA GLU A 103 -1.99 15.70 -14.61
C GLU A 103 -1.54 15.28 -13.21
N TRP A 104 -0.64 16.06 -12.63
CA TRP A 104 -0.18 15.82 -11.26
C TRP A 104 -0.74 16.87 -10.30
N THR A 105 -1.08 16.43 -9.10
CA THR A 105 -1.49 17.29 -7.99
C THR A 105 -0.69 16.98 -6.75
N VAL A 106 -0.57 17.96 -5.86
CA VAL A 106 0.11 17.77 -4.57
C VAL A 106 -0.93 17.36 -3.53
N GLU A 107 -0.72 16.23 -2.91
CA GLU A 107 -1.48 15.75 -1.76
C GLU A 107 -0.52 15.39 -0.63
N PRO A 108 -0.58 16.08 0.53
CA PRO A 108 0.29 15.75 1.66
C PRO A 108 0.05 14.32 2.16
N PHE A 109 1.13 13.59 2.49
CA PHE A 109 1.09 12.20 2.92
C PHE A 109 0.01 11.91 3.96
N ASN A 110 -0.07 12.72 5.04
CA ASN A 110 -1.04 12.49 6.10
C ASN A 110 -2.50 12.75 5.69
N SER A 111 -2.74 13.49 4.61
CA SER A 111 -4.06 13.78 4.06
C SER A 111 -4.53 12.70 3.09
N SER A 112 -3.60 12.05 2.40
CA SER A 112 -3.93 11.12 1.32
C SER A 112 -4.78 9.94 1.81
N TYR A 113 -4.46 9.35 2.96
CA TYR A 113 -5.23 8.24 3.55
C TYR A 113 -6.32 8.68 4.55
N ALA A 114 -6.56 9.99 4.71
CA ALA A 114 -7.68 10.46 5.50
C ALA A 114 -9.02 10.09 4.81
N PRO A 115 -10.09 9.76 5.56
CA PRO A 115 -11.39 9.46 4.95
C PRO A 115 -11.99 10.70 4.29
N GLY A 116 -12.73 10.49 3.20
CA GLY A 116 -13.44 11.53 2.47
C GLY A 116 -13.07 11.64 1.00
N PRO A 117 -13.70 12.57 0.27
CA PRO A 117 -13.46 12.74 -1.16
C PRO A 117 -12.01 13.11 -1.48
N LYS A 118 -11.53 12.63 -2.62
CA LYS A 118 -10.21 12.92 -3.14
C LYS A 118 -10.29 13.84 -4.36
N SER A 119 -9.23 14.59 -4.62
CA SER A 119 -9.10 15.47 -5.80
C SER A 119 -8.20 14.85 -6.88
N PHE A 120 -7.98 13.53 -6.81
CA PHE A 120 -7.12 12.75 -7.69
C PHE A 120 -7.74 11.38 -7.97
N ASP A 121 -7.31 10.77 -9.06
CA ASP A 121 -7.72 9.42 -9.44
C ASP A 121 -6.97 8.35 -8.65
N PHE A 122 -5.66 8.54 -8.46
CA PHE A 122 -4.85 7.76 -7.52
C PHE A 122 -3.62 8.56 -7.04
N ASP A 123 -3.06 8.12 -5.90
CA ASP A 123 -1.88 8.70 -5.26
C ASP A 123 -0.76 7.65 -5.17
N VAL A 124 0.47 8.05 -5.49
CA VAL A 124 1.70 7.27 -5.33
C VAL A 124 2.69 8.07 -4.50
N ASN A 125 2.90 7.61 -3.26
CA ASN A 125 3.71 8.33 -2.27
C ASN A 125 4.21 7.37 -1.19
N GLN A 126 4.78 6.22 -1.58
CA GLN A 126 5.26 5.16 -0.70
C GLN A 126 4.21 4.74 0.34
N ILE A 127 2.93 4.68 -0.07
CA ILE A 127 1.82 4.45 0.86
C ILE A 127 1.61 2.97 1.07
N SER A 128 1.95 2.49 2.26
CA SER A 128 1.79 1.09 2.64
C SER A 128 0.31 0.73 2.77
N ILE A 129 -0.04 -0.41 2.20
CA ILE A 129 -1.35 -1.04 2.35
C ILE A 129 -1.45 -1.58 3.77
N THR A 130 -2.38 -1.07 4.57
CA THR A 130 -2.62 -1.56 5.93
C THR A 130 -4.11 -1.73 6.20
N PRO A 131 -4.50 -2.70 7.06
CA PRO A 131 -5.91 -2.89 7.41
C PRO A 131 -6.58 -1.66 8.04
N VAL A 132 -5.80 -0.74 8.60
CA VAL A 132 -6.31 0.52 9.16
C VAL A 132 -6.63 1.50 8.04
N ARG A 133 -5.72 1.67 7.08
CA ARG A 133 -5.91 2.58 5.93
C ARG A 133 -7.01 2.09 4.99
N GLU A 134 -7.11 0.78 4.76
CA GLU A 134 -8.17 0.15 3.94
C GLU A 134 -9.59 0.39 4.45
N LYS A 135 -9.78 0.84 5.70
CA LYS A 135 -11.10 1.27 6.19
C LYS A 135 -11.53 2.64 5.67
N ALA A 136 -10.57 3.46 5.27
CA ALA A 136 -10.79 4.86 4.88
C ALA A 136 -10.62 5.12 3.38
N VAL A 137 -9.77 4.33 2.72
CA VAL A 137 -9.38 4.48 1.31
C VAL A 137 -9.28 3.12 0.65
N ASP A 138 -9.20 3.08 -0.67
CA ASP A 138 -8.89 1.89 -1.44
C ASP A 138 -7.42 1.88 -1.88
N PHE A 139 -6.92 0.70 -2.21
CA PHE A 139 -5.59 0.48 -2.75
C PHE A 139 -5.63 -0.39 -4.00
N SER A 140 -4.70 -0.15 -4.91
CA SER A 140 -4.41 -1.09 -6.00
C SER A 140 -3.72 -2.36 -5.47
N ALA A 141 -3.51 -3.35 -6.35
CA ALA A 141 -2.47 -4.35 -6.15
C ALA A 141 -1.14 -3.67 -5.81
N PRO A 142 -0.28 -4.30 -4.96
CA PRO A 142 0.98 -3.70 -4.55
C PRO A 142 1.95 -3.57 -5.73
N TYR A 143 2.63 -2.42 -5.84
CA TYR A 143 3.66 -2.20 -6.85
C TYR A 143 5.09 -2.30 -6.29
N TYR A 144 5.26 -2.37 -4.97
CA TYR A 144 6.56 -2.53 -4.31
C TYR A 144 6.40 -3.14 -2.92
N THR A 145 7.48 -3.80 -2.43
CA THR A 145 7.60 -4.21 -1.02
C THR A 145 8.90 -3.65 -0.46
N ALA A 146 8.79 -2.82 0.57
CA ALA A 146 9.91 -2.19 1.24
C ALA A 146 10.33 -2.94 2.50
N ASN A 147 11.63 -2.90 2.82
CA ASN A 147 12.13 -3.11 4.17
C ASN A 147 12.25 -1.77 4.89
N GLN A 148 12.19 -1.80 6.21
CA GLN A 148 12.53 -0.67 7.06
C GLN A 148 14.04 -0.60 7.27
N ALA A 149 14.55 0.58 7.56
CA ALA A 149 15.97 0.79 7.83
C ALA A 149 16.20 1.82 8.92
N VAL A 150 17.32 1.69 9.60
CA VAL A 150 17.79 2.61 10.61
C VAL A 150 18.93 3.45 10.04
N VAL A 151 18.84 4.78 10.20
CA VAL A 151 19.86 5.75 9.80
C VAL A 151 20.37 6.48 11.03
N ALA A 152 21.68 6.54 11.20
CA ALA A 152 22.32 7.27 12.31
C ALA A 152 23.55 8.03 11.83
N LEU A 153 23.97 9.06 12.58
CA LEU A 153 25.24 9.77 12.30
C LEU A 153 26.41 8.81 12.52
N LYS A 154 27.40 8.81 11.62
CA LYS A 154 28.53 7.85 11.58
C LYS A 154 29.30 7.74 12.88
N ASP A 155 29.43 8.85 13.61
CA ASP A 155 30.21 8.92 14.85
C ASP A 155 29.37 8.61 16.10
N SER A 156 28.04 8.38 15.96
CA SER A 156 27.14 8.05 17.08
C SER A 156 27.29 6.60 17.54
N ASP A 157 26.80 6.31 18.74
CA ASP A 157 26.75 4.94 19.24
C ASP A 157 25.69 4.11 18.48
N ALA A 158 24.59 4.71 18.09
CA ALA A 158 23.57 4.06 17.28
C ALA A 158 24.11 3.54 15.94
N ALA A 159 25.08 4.22 15.32
CA ALA A 159 25.70 3.77 14.07
C ALA A 159 26.54 2.48 14.21
N LYS A 160 26.87 2.07 15.44
CA LYS A 160 27.67 0.87 15.73
C LYS A 160 26.81 -0.35 16.00
N ALA A 161 25.49 -0.17 16.16
CA ALA A 161 24.56 -1.24 16.45
C ALA A 161 24.56 -2.30 15.33
N LYS A 162 24.43 -3.57 15.72
CA LYS A 162 24.42 -4.74 14.83
C LYS A 162 23.16 -5.57 14.97
N SER A 163 22.29 -5.17 15.89
CA SER A 163 21.00 -5.81 16.12
C SER A 163 19.97 -4.76 16.53
N LEU A 164 18.68 -5.09 16.40
CA LEU A 164 17.60 -4.22 16.88
C LEU A 164 17.67 -4.02 18.39
N ALA A 165 18.08 -5.06 19.15
CA ALA A 165 18.23 -4.98 20.60
C ALA A 165 19.26 -3.91 21.04
N GLU A 166 20.31 -3.67 20.25
CA GLU A 166 21.32 -2.63 20.56
C GLU A 166 20.82 -1.20 20.31
N LEU A 167 19.64 -1.06 19.68
CA LEU A 167 18.98 0.22 19.40
C LEU A 167 17.89 0.57 20.43
N GLN A 168 17.57 -0.32 21.37
CA GLN A 168 16.49 -0.12 22.33
C GLN A 168 16.67 1.11 23.23
N ASP A 169 17.90 1.46 23.56
CA ASP A 169 18.20 2.65 24.36
C ASP A 169 18.46 3.91 23.50
N ALA A 170 18.45 3.78 22.17
CA ALA A 170 18.62 4.91 21.27
C ALA A 170 17.35 5.76 21.20
N LYS A 171 17.52 7.07 21.13
CA LYS A 171 16.45 8.02 20.92
C LYS A 171 16.05 8.02 19.44
N LEU A 172 15.01 7.27 19.12
CA LEU A 172 14.53 7.11 17.76
C LEU A 172 13.63 8.27 17.34
N GLY A 173 13.74 8.69 16.08
CA GLY A 173 12.85 9.65 15.45
C GLY A 173 12.14 9.05 14.24
N VAL A 174 10.85 9.37 14.09
CA VAL A 174 10.00 8.86 12.99
C VAL A 174 8.97 9.89 12.56
N GLN A 175 8.48 9.79 11.33
CA GLN A 175 7.34 10.61 10.90
C GLN A 175 6.03 10.02 11.40
N ILE A 176 5.12 10.90 11.84
CA ILE A 176 3.77 10.50 12.28
C ILE A 176 3.00 9.76 11.18
N GLY A 177 2.25 8.73 11.57
CA GLY A 177 1.33 8.01 10.68
C GLY A 177 2.00 7.08 9.66
N THR A 178 3.32 6.86 9.77
CA THR A 178 4.06 5.92 8.93
C THR A 178 4.07 4.51 9.53
N THR A 179 4.23 3.50 8.69
CA THR A 179 4.54 2.12 9.11
C THR A 179 5.93 2.02 9.76
N SER A 180 6.83 2.96 9.49
CA SER A 180 8.12 3.07 10.18
C SER A 180 7.96 3.34 11.67
N LEU A 181 6.92 4.09 12.10
CA LEU A 181 6.61 4.29 13.51
C LEU A 181 6.17 2.97 14.16
N GLU A 182 5.25 2.25 13.52
CA GLU A 182 4.78 0.94 13.99
C GLU A 182 5.94 -0.05 14.06
N ALA A 183 6.78 -0.13 13.02
CA ALA A 183 7.95 -1.00 12.98
C ALA A 183 9.00 -0.63 14.04
N ALA A 184 9.21 0.65 14.33
CA ALA A 184 10.10 1.08 15.41
C ALA A 184 9.56 0.64 16.79
N GLU A 185 8.25 0.74 17.02
CA GLU A 185 7.64 0.36 18.29
C GLU A 185 7.58 -1.15 18.48
N GLU A 186 7.30 -1.94 17.42
CA GLU A 186 7.04 -3.37 17.50
C GLU A 186 8.28 -4.24 17.31
N GLU A 187 9.26 -3.83 16.48
CA GLU A 187 10.43 -4.63 16.16
C GLU A 187 11.68 -4.21 16.96
N ILE A 188 11.87 -2.89 17.17
CA ILE A 188 13.00 -2.40 17.98
C ILE A 188 12.64 -2.45 19.48
N GLU A 189 11.35 -2.28 19.82
CA GLU A 189 10.86 -2.21 21.20
C GLU A 189 11.66 -1.22 22.08
N PRO A 190 11.75 0.05 21.69
CA PRO A 190 12.64 1.00 22.34
C PRO A 190 12.24 1.27 23.79
N SER A 191 13.23 1.42 24.69
CA SER A 191 13.04 1.74 26.12
C SER A 191 12.25 3.03 26.35
N SER A 192 12.30 3.95 25.40
CA SER A 192 11.52 5.19 25.37
C SER A 192 10.77 5.30 24.03
N LYS A 193 9.54 5.81 24.07
CA LYS A 193 8.77 6.01 22.82
C LYS A 193 9.56 6.83 21.81
N PRO A 194 9.50 6.49 20.51
CA PRO A 194 10.09 7.28 19.47
C PRO A 194 9.60 8.73 19.49
N GLU A 195 10.46 9.68 19.18
CA GLU A 195 10.06 11.06 18.91
C GLU A 195 9.37 11.14 17.56
N VAL A 196 8.15 11.70 17.57
CA VAL A 196 7.28 11.74 16.39
C VAL A 196 7.27 13.14 15.80
N PHE A 197 7.54 13.24 14.50
CA PHE A 197 7.62 14.48 13.74
C PHE A 197 6.53 14.56 12.68
N ASN A 198 6.16 15.77 12.25
CA ASN A 198 5.10 15.96 11.28
C ASN A 198 5.51 15.63 9.83
N SER A 199 6.79 15.72 9.53
CA SER A 199 7.34 15.44 8.19
C SER A 199 8.68 14.74 8.25
N SER A 200 9.07 14.06 7.16
CA SER A 200 10.41 13.49 6.99
C SER A 200 11.52 14.53 7.12
N ASN A 201 11.29 15.77 6.65
CA ASN A 201 12.24 16.86 6.77
C ASN A 201 12.52 17.27 8.22
N ASP A 202 11.48 17.25 9.07
CA ASP A 202 11.64 17.56 10.49
C ASP A 202 12.47 16.47 11.19
N VAL A 203 12.21 15.19 10.87
CA VAL A 203 13.00 14.06 11.38
C VAL A 203 14.48 14.20 10.98
N VAL A 204 14.74 14.48 9.71
CA VAL A 204 16.11 14.67 9.19
C VAL A 204 16.81 15.86 9.86
N THR A 205 16.06 16.94 10.10
CA THR A 205 16.58 18.11 10.79
C THR A 205 16.93 17.78 12.24
N ALA A 206 16.09 17.01 12.93
CA ALA A 206 16.36 16.55 14.29
C ALA A 206 17.60 15.65 14.37
N LEU A 207 17.81 14.75 13.40
CA LEU A 207 19.02 13.92 13.32
C LEU A 207 20.28 14.79 13.13
N LYS A 208 20.25 15.74 12.18
CA LYS A 208 21.37 16.66 11.94
C LYS A 208 21.75 17.51 13.16
N ASN A 209 20.76 17.84 13.97
CA ASN A 209 20.91 18.62 15.19
C ASN A 209 21.20 17.76 16.43
N GLU A 210 21.41 16.44 16.26
CA GLU A 210 21.66 15.48 17.35
C GLU A 210 20.56 15.50 18.43
N GLN A 211 19.33 15.83 18.04
CA GLN A 211 18.16 15.81 18.93
C GLN A 211 17.62 14.38 19.10
N ILE A 212 17.89 13.53 18.11
CA ILE A 212 17.64 12.09 18.09
C ILE A 212 18.91 11.36 17.69
N ASP A 213 19.04 10.10 18.09
CA ASP A 213 20.21 9.26 17.80
C ASP A 213 20.10 8.54 16.47
N ALA A 214 18.88 8.17 16.08
CA ALA A 214 18.61 7.45 14.82
C ALA A 214 17.22 7.75 14.27
N VAL A 215 17.07 7.55 12.96
CA VAL A 215 15.80 7.65 12.21
C VAL A 215 15.42 6.28 11.72
N VAL A 216 14.12 5.92 11.82
CA VAL A 216 13.55 4.73 11.17
C VAL A 216 12.73 5.18 9.97
N VAL A 217 13.05 4.64 8.80
CA VAL A 217 12.42 4.96 7.50
C VAL A 217 12.51 3.76 6.56
N ASP A 218 11.80 3.80 5.44
CA ASP A 218 11.97 2.81 4.37
C ASP A 218 13.40 2.78 3.84
N LEU A 219 13.89 1.60 3.52
CA LEU A 219 15.28 1.41 3.08
C LEU A 219 15.68 2.29 1.88
N PRO A 220 14.87 2.47 0.81
CA PRO A 220 15.25 3.37 -0.27
C PRO A 220 15.40 4.82 0.18
N THR A 221 14.53 5.27 1.09
CA THR A 221 14.66 6.59 1.73
C THR A 221 15.95 6.71 2.54
N ALA A 222 16.28 5.69 3.35
CA ALA A 222 17.52 5.65 4.13
C ALA A 222 18.77 5.82 3.26
N LEU A 223 18.79 5.16 2.11
CA LEU A 223 19.90 5.25 1.15
C LEU A 223 20.01 6.63 0.52
N TYR A 224 18.88 7.25 0.19
CA TYR A 224 18.86 8.63 -0.30
C TYR A 224 19.32 9.62 0.77
N LEU A 225 18.84 9.47 2.01
CA LEU A 225 19.25 10.33 3.12
C LEU A 225 20.78 10.33 3.30
N THR A 226 21.39 9.14 3.34
CA THR A 226 22.84 8.99 3.56
C THR A 226 23.69 9.38 2.35
N ALA A 227 23.14 9.26 1.13
CA ALA A 227 23.85 9.65 -0.09
C ALA A 227 23.80 11.16 -0.37
N VAL A 228 22.70 11.84 0.00
CA VAL A 228 22.41 13.21 -0.47
C VAL A 228 22.13 14.18 0.67
N GLN A 229 21.15 13.87 1.54
CA GLN A 229 20.69 14.85 2.52
C GLN A 229 21.56 14.93 3.77
N VAL A 230 22.11 13.79 4.23
CA VAL A 230 22.93 13.66 5.44
C VAL A 230 24.17 12.81 5.15
N PRO A 231 25.16 13.32 4.39
CA PRO A 231 26.34 12.52 4.01
C PRO A 231 27.16 12.04 5.21
N ASP A 232 27.00 12.68 6.38
CA ASP A 232 27.63 12.29 7.64
C ASP A 232 26.88 11.17 8.38
N ALA A 233 25.72 10.73 7.84
CA ALA A 233 24.99 9.58 8.35
C ALA A 233 25.37 8.30 7.60
N THR A 234 24.96 7.16 8.17
CA THR A 234 25.06 5.82 7.59
C THR A 234 23.76 5.06 7.76
N VAL A 235 23.47 4.14 6.84
CA VAL A 235 22.46 3.11 7.08
C VAL A 235 23.08 2.10 8.05
N VAL A 236 22.53 2.02 9.26
CA VAL A 236 22.94 1.06 10.28
C VAL A 236 22.61 -0.34 9.85
N GLY A 237 21.40 -0.53 9.35
CA GLY A 237 20.94 -1.77 8.75
C GLY A 237 19.45 -1.70 8.39
N GLN A 238 18.96 -2.80 7.83
CA GLN A 238 17.56 -2.98 7.44
C GLN A 238 16.92 -4.11 8.23
N PHE A 239 15.59 -4.08 8.28
CA PHE A 239 14.77 -5.13 8.89
C PHE A 239 13.39 -5.16 8.24
N SER A 240 12.69 -6.29 8.33
CA SER A 240 11.35 -6.41 7.78
C SER A 240 10.31 -5.89 8.76
N ALA A 241 9.37 -5.09 8.28
CA ALA A 241 8.18 -4.74 9.05
C ALA A 241 7.24 -5.97 9.19
N PRO A 242 6.42 -6.04 10.25
CA PRO A 242 5.42 -7.08 10.41
C PRO A 242 4.46 -7.16 9.20
N GLY A 243 4.33 -8.34 8.60
CA GLY A 243 3.47 -8.55 7.44
C GLY A 243 4.03 -8.07 6.10
N GLY A 244 5.23 -7.47 6.08
CA GLY A 244 5.83 -6.80 4.92
C GLY A 244 5.24 -5.40 4.71
N ASP A 245 6.01 -4.52 4.11
CA ASP A 245 5.61 -3.13 3.84
C ASP A 245 5.30 -2.97 2.35
N GLN A 246 4.07 -3.33 1.95
CA GLN A 246 3.63 -3.31 0.57
C GLN A 246 3.03 -1.96 0.21
N TRP A 247 3.57 -1.28 -0.81
CA TRP A 247 3.02 -0.03 -1.32
C TRP A 247 2.03 -0.27 -2.44
N GLY A 248 0.87 0.39 -2.36
CA GLY A 248 -0.16 0.41 -3.38
C GLY A 248 -0.50 1.82 -3.82
N ALA A 249 -0.99 1.97 -5.04
CA ALA A 249 -1.62 3.22 -5.46
C ALA A 249 -2.90 3.40 -4.62
N LEU A 250 -3.01 4.54 -3.93
CA LEU A 250 -4.14 4.85 -3.08
C LEU A 250 -5.24 5.54 -3.90
N LEU A 251 -6.49 5.14 -3.68
CA LEU A 251 -7.67 5.73 -4.31
C LEU A 251 -8.71 6.15 -3.26
N GLU A 252 -9.66 6.95 -3.66
CA GLU A 252 -10.84 7.22 -2.85
C GLU A 252 -11.53 5.91 -2.46
N ARG A 253 -12.13 5.88 -1.29
CA ARG A 253 -12.90 4.73 -0.83
C ARG A 253 -14.05 4.40 -1.78
N ASP A 254 -14.18 3.12 -2.13
CA ASP A 254 -15.16 2.60 -3.09
C ASP A 254 -15.03 3.21 -4.52
N SER A 255 -13.81 3.61 -4.91
CA SER A 255 -13.54 4.12 -6.26
C SER A 255 -13.80 3.05 -7.34
N GLU A 256 -14.55 3.41 -8.36
CA GLU A 256 -14.76 2.56 -9.53
C GLU A 256 -13.47 2.30 -10.33
N LEU A 257 -12.41 3.09 -10.08
CA LEU A 257 -11.10 2.93 -10.72
C LEU A 257 -10.23 1.86 -10.03
N THR A 258 -10.52 1.48 -8.78
CA THR A 258 -9.65 0.59 -7.99
C THR A 258 -9.32 -0.71 -8.71
N GLY A 259 -10.33 -1.36 -9.31
CA GLY A 259 -10.13 -2.59 -10.09
C GLY A 259 -9.23 -2.37 -11.31
N CYS A 260 -9.46 -1.28 -12.05
CA CYS A 260 -8.69 -1.00 -13.27
C CYS A 260 -7.23 -0.63 -12.97
N VAL A 261 -6.98 0.10 -11.89
CA VAL A 261 -5.61 0.43 -11.45
C VAL A 261 -4.90 -0.82 -10.96
N SER A 262 -5.60 -1.73 -10.23
CA SER A 262 -5.06 -3.03 -9.82
C SER A 262 -4.69 -3.90 -11.02
N GLU A 263 -5.60 -4.06 -11.99
CA GLU A 263 -5.32 -4.82 -13.22
C GLU A 263 -4.11 -4.24 -13.99
N ALA A 264 -3.98 -2.90 -14.02
CA ALA A 264 -2.83 -2.26 -14.66
C ALA A 264 -1.51 -2.58 -13.94
N VAL A 265 -1.48 -2.57 -12.60
CA VAL A 265 -0.29 -2.94 -11.82
C VAL A 265 0.05 -4.43 -12.01
N GLU A 266 -0.93 -5.32 -11.97
CA GLU A 266 -0.75 -6.76 -12.19
C GLU A 266 -0.21 -7.06 -13.60
N GLU A 267 -0.65 -6.32 -14.62
CA GLU A 267 -0.12 -6.45 -15.98
C GLU A 267 1.34 -5.98 -16.07
N LEU A 268 1.69 -4.88 -15.38
CA LEU A 268 3.08 -4.42 -15.29
C LEU A 268 3.97 -5.44 -14.59
N GLU A 269 3.48 -6.12 -13.56
CA GLU A 269 4.18 -7.20 -12.87
C GLU A 269 4.36 -8.41 -13.79
N SER A 270 3.27 -8.89 -14.39
CA SER A 270 3.26 -10.09 -15.24
C SER A 270 4.10 -9.94 -16.49
N SER A 271 4.15 -8.74 -17.07
CA SER A 271 4.99 -8.42 -18.23
C SER A 271 6.47 -8.22 -17.91
N GLY A 272 6.83 -8.06 -16.63
CA GLY A 272 8.18 -7.72 -16.18
C GLY A 272 8.52 -6.22 -16.33
N GLU A 273 7.58 -5.36 -16.74
CA GLU A 273 7.79 -3.91 -16.86
C GLU A 273 8.02 -3.29 -15.47
N LEU A 274 7.27 -3.74 -14.44
CA LEU A 274 7.44 -3.29 -13.05
C LEU A 274 8.82 -3.66 -12.50
N GLU A 275 9.29 -4.88 -12.74
CA GLU A 275 10.63 -5.32 -12.36
C GLU A 275 11.73 -4.49 -13.04
N ALA A 276 11.58 -4.18 -14.33
CA ALA A 276 12.52 -3.32 -15.04
C ALA A 276 12.58 -1.90 -14.48
N ILE A 277 11.43 -1.31 -14.11
CA ILE A 277 11.35 -0.01 -13.43
C ILE A 277 12.04 -0.09 -12.06
N THR A 278 11.76 -1.13 -11.29
CA THR A 278 12.36 -1.36 -9.97
C THR A 278 13.89 -1.48 -10.07
N GLN A 279 14.39 -2.29 -10.99
CA GLN A 279 15.84 -2.43 -11.21
C GLN A 279 16.51 -1.12 -11.61
N ARG A 280 15.84 -0.31 -12.42
CA ARG A 280 16.38 0.97 -12.86
C ARG A 280 16.54 1.97 -11.71
N TRP A 281 15.55 2.09 -10.85
CA TRP A 281 15.48 3.16 -9.87
C TRP A 281 15.81 2.73 -8.43
N MET A 282 15.52 1.46 -8.06
CA MET A 282 15.59 0.96 -6.69
C MET A 282 16.75 -0.04 -6.46
N SER A 283 17.59 -0.30 -7.46
CA SER A 283 18.66 -1.35 -7.39
C SER A 283 19.69 -1.13 -6.27
N LYS A 284 19.82 0.07 -5.74
CA LYS A 284 20.74 0.36 -4.62
C LYS A 284 20.23 -0.17 -3.28
N ALA A 285 18.97 -0.55 -3.19
CA ALA A 285 18.36 -0.99 -1.93
C ALA A 285 18.82 -2.38 -1.46
N ALA A 286 19.50 -3.16 -2.29
CA ALA A 286 19.87 -4.55 -1.98
C ALA A 286 21.11 -4.74 -1.08
N GLY A 287 21.78 -3.68 -0.60
CA GLY A 287 23.11 -3.77 0.00
C GLY A 287 23.24 -3.42 1.49
N ALA A 288 22.16 -3.09 2.19
CA ALA A 288 22.23 -2.77 3.61
C ALA A 288 22.33 -4.03 4.49
N PRO A 289 23.11 -4.01 5.60
CA PRO A 289 23.14 -5.12 6.55
C PRO A 289 21.77 -5.42 7.14
N GLU A 290 21.48 -6.71 7.39
CA GLU A 290 20.27 -7.10 8.12
C GLU A 290 20.48 -6.91 9.63
N LEU A 291 19.48 -6.34 10.30
CA LEU A 291 19.39 -6.24 11.76
C LEU A 291 18.38 -7.28 12.27
N HIS A 292 18.78 -8.10 13.25
CA HIS A 292 17.95 -9.16 13.84
C HIS A 292 17.77 -8.97 15.34
#